data_64ec2d9d2b533c94017c5ff44bad119e
#
_entry.id   64ec2d9d2b533c94017c5ff44bad119e
#
_cell.length_a   1.000
_cell.length_b   1.000
_cell.length_c   1.000
_cell.angle_alpha   90.00
_cell.angle_beta   90.00
_cell.angle_gamma   90.00
#
_symmetry.space_group_name_H-M   'P 1'
#
loop_
_entity.id
_entity.type
_entity.pdbx_description
1 polymer ?
#
loop_
_entity_poly.entity_id
_entity_poly.type
_entity_poly.pdbx_seq_one_letter_code
_entity_poly.pdbx_strand_id
1 'polypeptide(L)'
;MSYIRFESIVKSFGSNTVLKDINLEVEKGQLVTLLGPSGCGKSTLLRCLAGLETVTSGKVYLDNKDITDVNPKDRDIGMVFQQYSLFPNMDVAQNVAFGLKMKKVPNAEIDKRVKEMVDIVGLSDHLHHYPSEMSGGQQQRAALARAMVTNPKVLLLDEPLSAIDALLRHSLQVEIRRIQQELNMTAIFVTHDQDEAMVMSDVIHLMYNGKIEQSAAPTEM
;
A
#
# COMPACT_ATOMS: atom_id res chain seq x y z
N MET A 1 17.68 -9.78 7.02
CA MET A 1 17.45 -10.37 5.67
C MET A 1 16.30 -9.61 5.03
N SER A 2 16.50 -9.09 3.83
CA SER A 2 15.48 -8.31 3.13
C SER A 2 14.23 -9.15 2.86
N TYR A 3 13.06 -8.60 3.18
CA TYR A 3 11.77 -9.25 2.97
C TYR A 3 11.20 -8.97 1.58
N ILE A 4 11.39 -7.72 1.12
CA ILE A 4 11.13 -7.32 -0.27
C ILE A 4 12.46 -6.90 -0.88
N ARG A 5 12.74 -7.33 -2.11
CA ARG A 5 13.97 -6.93 -2.82
C ARG A 5 13.66 -6.70 -4.29
N PHE A 6 14.10 -5.56 -4.77
CA PHE A 6 14.14 -5.21 -6.19
C PHE A 6 15.59 -5.28 -6.65
N GLU A 7 15.84 -6.04 -7.70
CA GLU A 7 17.17 -6.21 -8.30
C GLU A 7 17.15 -5.68 -9.72
N SER A 8 17.89 -4.59 -9.95
CA SER A 8 18.11 -3.97 -11.26
C SER A 8 16.82 -3.77 -12.06
N ILE A 9 15.77 -3.26 -11.42
CA ILE A 9 14.47 -3.08 -12.07
C ILE A 9 14.54 -1.97 -13.11
N VAL A 10 14.19 -2.34 -14.32
CA VAL A 10 13.94 -1.42 -15.44
C VAL A 10 12.50 -1.58 -15.88
N LYS A 11 11.80 -0.45 -16.10
CA LYS A 11 10.47 -0.41 -16.69
C LYS A 11 10.41 0.63 -17.78
N SER A 12 10.05 0.20 -18.97
CA SER A 12 9.84 1.07 -20.13
C SER A 12 8.42 0.91 -20.67
N PHE A 13 7.84 2.01 -21.13
CA PHE A 13 6.60 2.07 -21.88
C PHE A 13 6.93 2.59 -23.29
N GLY A 14 7.00 1.69 -24.26
CA GLY A 14 7.53 2.01 -25.58
C GLY A 14 8.97 2.51 -25.49
N SER A 15 9.24 3.70 -25.99
CA SER A 15 10.58 4.34 -25.95
C SER A 15 10.87 5.07 -24.63
N ASN A 16 9.88 5.24 -23.74
CA ASN A 16 10.06 5.97 -22.49
C ASN A 16 10.42 5.03 -21.34
N THR A 17 11.64 5.13 -20.81
CA THR A 17 12.09 4.38 -19.64
C THR A 17 11.77 5.15 -18.36
N VAL A 18 10.83 4.62 -17.57
CA VAL A 18 10.32 5.22 -16.33
C VAL A 18 11.13 4.79 -15.11
N LEU A 19 11.50 3.51 -15.01
CA LEU A 19 12.38 3.00 -13.94
C LEU A 19 13.73 2.61 -14.56
N LYS A 20 14.82 3.06 -13.93
CA LYS A 20 16.17 2.98 -14.47
C LYS A 20 17.10 2.35 -13.44
N ASP A 21 17.21 1.02 -13.47
CA ASP A 21 18.09 0.23 -12.59
C ASP A 21 17.79 0.45 -11.10
N ILE A 22 16.53 0.22 -10.70
CA ILE A 22 16.12 0.34 -9.30
C ILE A 22 16.61 -0.88 -8.50
N ASN A 23 17.38 -0.59 -7.46
CA ASN A 23 17.79 -1.53 -6.44
C ASN A 23 17.29 -1.03 -5.08
N LEU A 24 16.48 -1.83 -4.38
CA LEU A 24 15.85 -1.45 -3.12
C LEU A 24 15.55 -2.68 -2.29
N GLU A 25 15.75 -2.56 -0.98
CA GLU A 25 15.44 -3.61 -0.02
C GLU A 25 14.54 -3.08 1.09
N VAL A 26 13.61 -3.92 1.55
CA VAL A 26 12.72 -3.63 2.69
C VAL A 26 12.78 -4.80 3.66
N GLU A 27 12.96 -4.52 4.94
CA GLU A 27 12.93 -5.54 5.98
C GLU A 27 11.50 -5.86 6.41
N LYS A 28 11.31 -7.03 6.99
CA LYS A 28 10.00 -7.45 7.48
C LYS A 28 9.53 -6.55 8.62
N GLY A 29 8.28 -6.12 8.55
CA GLY A 29 7.65 -5.25 9.55
C GLY A 29 7.99 -3.77 9.40
N GLN A 30 8.85 -3.36 8.45
CA GLN A 30 9.14 -1.96 8.18
C GLN A 30 8.02 -1.28 7.39
N LEU A 31 7.82 0.01 7.67
CA LEU A 31 7.13 0.95 6.79
C LEU A 31 8.18 1.79 6.07
N VAL A 32 8.28 1.57 4.78
CA VAL A 32 9.22 2.27 3.91
C VAL A 32 8.48 3.28 3.04
N THR A 33 9.01 4.48 2.89
CA THR A 33 8.42 5.49 2.01
C THR A 33 9.23 5.69 0.74
N LEU A 34 8.53 5.69 -0.40
CA LEU A 34 9.04 6.20 -1.67
C LEU A 34 8.65 7.67 -1.79
N LEU A 35 9.61 8.57 -1.59
CA LEU A 35 9.43 10.02 -1.66
C LEU A 35 9.95 10.56 -2.99
N GLY A 36 9.30 11.54 -3.57
CA GLY A 36 9.80 12.22 -4.77
C GLY A 36 8.72 12.93 -5.56
N PRO A 37 9.08 13.72 -6.58
CA PRO A 37 8.12 14.48 -7.37
C PRO A 37 7.17 13.58 -8.17
N SER A 38 6.03 14.13 -8.58
CA SER A 38 5.08 13.43 -9.44
C SER A 38 5.75 13.02 -10.77
N GLY A 39 5.44 11.81 -11.23
CA GLY A 39 5.99 11.27 -12.48
C GLY A 39 7.41 10.67 -12.38
N CYS A 40 8.06 10.65 -11.21
CA CYS A 40 9.41 10.06 -11.07
C CYS A 40 9.43 8.52 -11.04
N GLY A 41 8.26 7.84 -11.07
CA GLY A 41 8.18 6.37 -11.17
C GLY A 41 7.71 5.64 -9.91
N LYS A 42 7.39 6.32 -8.79
CA LYS A 42 6.97 5.70 -7.51
C LYS A 42 5.80 4.72 -7.65
N SER A 43 4.68 5.19 -8.20
CA SER A 43 3.49 4.36 -8.42
C SER A 43 3.75 3.24 -9.42
N THR A 44 4.64 3.46 -10.40
CA THR A 44 5.05 2.41 -11.34
C THR A 44 5.81 1.30 -10.63
N LEU A 45 6.76 1.64 -9.74
CA LEU A 45 7.49 0.67 -8.93
C LEU A 45 6.55 -0.13 -8.02
N LEU A 46 5.60 0.57 -7.39
CA LEU A 46 4.56 -0.06 -6.55
C LEU A 46 3.73 -1.06 -7.36
N ARG A 47 3.30 -0.68 -8.57
CA ARG A 47 2.53 -1.55 -9.47
C ARG A 47 3.32 -2.74 -9.98
N CYS A 48 4.64 -2.59 -10.21
CA CYS A 48 5.52 -3.71 -10.51
C CYS A 48 5.56 -4.72 -9.36
N LEU A 49 5.65 -4.26 -8.10
CA LEU A 49 5.59 -5.14 -6.93
C LEU A 49 4.23 -5.84 -6.81
N ALA A 50 3.14 -5.12 -7.03
CA ALA A 50 1.78 -5.68 -7.01
C ALA A 50 1.51 -6.65 -8.18
N GLY A 51 2.36 -6.66 -9.22
CA GLY A 51 2.14 -7.45 -10.45
C GLY A 51 1.11 -6.86 -11.40
N LEU A 52 0.71 -5.61 -11.16
CA LEU A 52 -0.20 -4.86 -12.03
C LEU A 52 0.53 -4.29 -13.26
N GLU A 53 1.86 -4.19 -13.17
CA GLU A 53 2.76 -3.84 -14.27
C GLU A 53 3.88 -4.88 -14.35
N THR A 54 4.25 -5.27 -15.56
CA THR A 54 5.40 -6.14 -15.80
C THR A 54 6.68 -5.32 -15.81
N VAL A 55 7.77 -5.84 -15.28
CA VAL A 55 9.09 -5.22 -15.43
C VAL A 55 9.62 -5.47 -16.86
N THR A 56 10.44 -4.55 -17.38
CA THR A 56 11.13 -4.76 -18.66
C THR A 56 12.38 -5.65 -18.47
N SER A 57 13.08 -5.45 -17.35
CA SER A 57 14.18 -6.32 -16.89
C SER A 57 14.36 -6.17 -15.38
N GLY A 58 15.18 -7.05 -14.80
CA GLY A 58 15.40 -7.13 -13.36
C GLY A 58 14.45 -8.14 -12.69
N LYS A 59 14.53 -8.25 -11.38
CA LYS A 59 13.76 -9.21 -10.60
C LYS A 59 13.17 -8.62 -9.34
N VAL A 60 11.99 -9.10 -8.97
CA VAL A 60 11.29 -8.74 -7.74
C VAL A 60 11.17 -9.97 -6.85
N TYR A 61 11.61 -9.84 -5.60
CA TYR A 61 11.51 -10.91 -4.62
C TYR A 61 10.64 -10.51 -3.43
N LEU A 62 9.87 -11.45 -2.94
CA LEU A 62 9.11 -11.36 -1.70
C LEU A 62 9.36 -12.63 -0.87
N ASP A 63 9.85 -12.45 0.37
CA ASP A 63 10.13 -13.55 1.28
C ASP A 63 11.08 -14.61 0.62
N ASN A 64 12.15 -14.12 0.00
CA ASN A 64 13.15 -14.88 -0.78
C ASN A 64 12.58 -15.63 -2.01
N LYS A 65 11.34 -15.40 -2.40
CA LYS A 65 10.75 -15.99 -3.61
C LYS A 65 10.76 -14.99 -4.75
N ASP A 66 11.21 -15.39 -5.92
CA ASP A 66 11.07 -14.60 -7.14
C ASP A 66 9.58 -14.53 -7.50
N ILE A 67 9.02 -13.31 -7.49
CA ILE A 67 7.62 -13.03 -7.81
C ILE A 67 7.47 -12.22 -9.09
N THR A 68 8.53 -12.05 -9.86
CA THR A 68 8.58 -11.19 -11.05
C THR A 68 7.41 -11.46 -12.00
N ASP A 69 7.18 -12.74 -12.33
CA ASP A 69 6.14 -13.17 -13.26
C ASP A 69 4.91 -13.79 -12.58
N VAL A 70 4.81 -13.70 -11.24
CA VAL A 70 3.68 -14.21 -10.49
C VAL A 70 2.46 -13.31 -10.69
N ASN A 71 1.29 -13.90 -10.92
CA ASN A 71 0.04 -13.14 -11.07
C ASN A 71 -0.29 -12.31 -9.81
N PRO A 72 -0.90 -11.12 -9.95
CA PRO A 72 -1.25 -10.26 -8.81
C PRO A 72 -2.03 -10.98 -7.70
N LYS A 73 -3.00 -11.81 -8.07
CA LYS A 73 -3.85 -12.57 -7.13
C LYS A 73 -3.08 -13.56 -6.25
N ASP A 74 -1.89 -13.99 -6.69
CA ASP A 74 -1.07 -15.02 -6.03
C ASP A 74 0.14 -14.41 -5.27
N ARG A 75 0.29 -13.07 -5.29
CA ARG A 75 1.39 -12.36 -4.59
C ARG A 75 1.13 -12.12 -3.12
N ASP A 76 -0.10 -12.25 -2.66
CA ASP A 76 -0.51 -12.01 -1.27
C ASP A 76 -0.19 -10.57 -0.80
N ILE A 77 -0.47 -9.60 -1.66
CA ILE A 77 -0.22 -8.17 -1.47
C ILE A 77 -1.56 -7.44 -1.39
N GLY A 78 -1.75 -6.61 -0.37
CA GLY A 78 -2.84 -5.66 -0.27
C GLY A 78 -2.45 -4.31 -0.87
N MET A 79 -3.36 -3.63 -1.56
CA MET A 79 -3.09 -2.33 -2.15
C MET A 79 -4.23 -1.35 -1.91
N VAL A 80 -3.87 -0.13 -1.50
CA VAL A 80 -4.76 1.03 -1.44
C VAL A 80 -4.33 2.02 -2.51
N PHE A 81 -5.26 2.36 -3.40
CA PHE A 81 -5.05 3.29 -4.50
C PHE A 81 -5.36 4.72 -4.07
N GLN A 82 -4.80 5.70 -4.75
CA GLN A 82 -4.97 7.13 -4.52
C GLN A 82 -6.45 7.57 -4.42
N GLN A 83 -7.34 6.97 -5.20
CA GLN A 83 -8.78 7.26 -5.19
C GLN A 83 -9.60 6.28 -4.34
N TYR A 84 -8.97 5.61 -3.37
CA TYR A 84 -9.55 4.57 -2.49
C TYR A 84 -10.19 3.38 -3.21
N SER A 85 -10.74 3.59 -4.40
CA SER A 85 -11.33 2.57 -5.31
C SER A 85 -12.33 1.62 -4.63
N LEU A 86 -13.13 2.15 -3.67
CA LEU A 86 -14.21 1.39 -3.07
C LEU A 86 -15.27 1.05 -4.14
N PHE A 87 -15.90 -0.11 -4.01
CA PHE A 87 -17.01 -0.49 -4.85
C PHE A 87 -18.24 0.35 -4.45
N PRO A 88 -18.76 1.24 -5.33
CA PRO A 88 -19.80 2.21 -4.96
C PRO A 88 -21.15 1.55 -4.64
N ASN A 89 -21.40 0.36 -5.17
CA ASN A 89 -22.64 -0.41 -4.98
C ASN A 89 -22.55 -1.40 -3.80
N MET A 90 -21.50 -1.32 -2.99
CA MET A 90 -21.28 -2.15 -1.82
C MET A 90 -21.15 -1.27 -0.58
N ASP A 91 -21.74 -1.68 0.54
CA ASP A 91 -21.51 -1.04 1.84
C ASP A 91 -20.09 -1.35 2.38
N VAL A 92 -19.73 -0.79 3.54
CA VAL A 92 -18.40 -1.01 4.17
C VAL A 92 -18.17 -2.50 4.41
N ALA A 93 -19.13 -3.22 4.99
CA ALA A 93 -18.99 -4.64 5.27
C ALA A 93 -18.73 -5.46 4.01
N GLN A 94 -19.46 -5.17 2.95
CA GLN A 94 -19.33 -5.86 1.66
C GLN A 94 -18.00 -5.52 0.97
N ASN A 95 -17.57 -4.26 1.01
CA ASN A 95 -16.27 -3.83 0.50
C ASN A 95 -15.14 -4.57 1.21
N VAL A 96 -15.15 -4.60 2.54
CA VAL A 96 -14.12 -5.26 3.34
C VAL A 96 -14.15 -6.78 3.12
N ALA A 97 -15.33 -7.39 3.07
CA ALA A 97 -15.49 -8.84 2.85
C ALA A 97 -15.05 -9.31 1.48
N PHE A 98 -14.96 -8.42 0.48
CA PHE A 98 -14.80 -8.78 -0.92
C PHE A 98 -13.59 -9.71 -1.17
N GLY A 99 -12.43 -9.37 -0.67
CA GLY A 99 -11.19 -10.15 -0.85
C GLY A 99 -11.30 -11.55 -0.22
N LEU A 100 -11.95 -11.67 0.94
CA LEU A 100 -12.17 -12.94 1.62
C LEU A 100 -13.14 -13.85 0.84
N LYS A 101 -14.18 -13.26 0.26
CA LYS A 101 -15.13 -13.99 -0.63
C LYS A 101 -14.42 -14.51 -1.87
N MET A 102 -13.54 -13.72 -2.48
CA MET A 102 -12.74 -14.16 -3.64
C MET A 102 -11.79 -15.32 -3.28
N LYS A 103 -11.24 -15.30 -2.06
CA LYS A 103 -10.42 -16.40 -1.52
C LYS A 103 -11.27 -17.60 -1.04
N LYS A 104 -12.61 -17.56 -1.21
CA LYS A 104 -13.57 -18.61 -0.80
C LYS A 104 -13.48 -18.97 0.69
N VAL A 105 -13.24 -17.98 1.55
CA VAL A 105 -13.25 -18.15 3.00
C VAL A 105 -14.69 -18.45 3.46
N PRO A 106 -14.92 -19.33 4.47
CA PRO A 106 -16.25 -19.61 5.00
C PRO A 106 -16.94 -18.35 5.56
N ASN A 107 -18.27 -18.22 5.37
CA ASN A 107 -19.01 -17.01 5.78
C ASN A 107 -18.84 -16.65 7.27
N ALA A 108 -18.89 -17.62 8.16
CA ALA A 108 -18.72 -17.36 9.60
C ALA A 108 -17.34 -16.75 9.93
N GLU A 109 -16.29 -17.13 9.21
CA GLU A 109 -14.95 -16.56 9.35
C GLU A 109 -14.87 -15.17 8.70
N ILE A 110 -15.57 -14.95 7.57
CA ILE A 110 -15.68 -13.64 6.92
C ILE A 110 -16.30 -12.64 7.90
N ASP A 111 -17.46 -12.97 8.48
CA ASP A 111 -18.19 -12.08 9.38
C ASP A 111 -17.34 -11.69 10.61
N LYS A 112 -16.60 -12.66 11.17
CA LYS A 112 -15.68 -12.44 12.27
C LYS A 112 -14.55 -11.47 11.87
N ARG A 113 -13.83 -11.76 10.79
CA ARG A 113 -12.69 -10.93 10.34
C ARG A 113 -13.11 -9.53 9.92
N VAL A 114 -14.24 -9.40 9.24
CA VAL A 114 -14.79 -8.09 8.85
C VAL A 114 -15.08 -7.25 10.09
N LYS A 115 -15.76 -7.83 11.10
CA LYS A 115 -16.06 -7.13 12.33
C LYS A 115 -14.79 -6.67 13.05
N GLU A 116 -13.82 -7.58 13.24
CA GLU A 116 -12.53 -7.25 13.88
C GLU A 116 -11.79 -6.15 13.12
N MET A 117 -11.74 -6.23 11.78
CA MET A 117 -11.03 -5.25 10.97
C MET A 117 -11.73 -3.88 10.96
N VAL A 118 -13.06 -3.85 10.91
CA VAL A 118 -13.84 -2.61 10.96
C VAL A 118 -13.72 -1.93 12.32
N ASP A 119 -13.62 -2.69 13.41
CA ASP A 119 -13.31 -2.18 14.74
C ASP A 119 -11.91 -1.55 14.80
N ILE A 120 -10.89 -2.21 14.26
CA ILE A 120 -9.49 -1.71 14.21
C ILE A 120 -9.42 -0.34 13.51
N VAL A 121 -10.15 -0.16 12.41
CA VAL A 121 -10.15 1.09 11.65
C VAL A 121 -11.20 2.11 12.16
N GLY A 122 -11.90 1.84 13.23
CA GLY A 122 -12.87 2.75 13.85
C GLY A 122 -14.09 3.06 12.97
N LEU A 123 -14.64 2.05 12.29
CA LEU A 123 -15.80 2.18 11.42
C LEU A 123 -17.00 1.32 11.84
N SER A 124 -17.05 0.82 13.07
CA SER A 124 -18.11 -0.08 13.55
C SER A 124 -19.52 0.51 13.41
N ASP A 125 -19.67 1.82 13.63
CA ASP A 125 -20.94 2.53 13.47
C ASP A 125 -21.33 2.80 12.01
N HIS A 126 -20.41 2.53 11.06
CA HIS A 126 -20.57 2.80 9.63
C HIS A 126 -20.62 1.54 8.78
N LEU A 127 -20.78 0.36 9.39
CA LEU A 127 -20.66 -0.94 8.74
C LEU A 127 -21.55 -1.10 7.49
N HIS A 128 -22.74 -0.50 7.52
CA HIS A 128 -23.73 -0.57 6.43
C HIS A 128 -23.84 0.70 5.60
N HIS A 129 -22.93 1.68 5.79
CA HIS A 129 -22.89 2.86 4.95
C HIS A 129 -22.24 2.56 3.59
N TYR A 130 -22.78 3.17 2.54
CA TYR A 130 -22.20 3.17 1.20
C TYR A 130 -21.14 4.26 1.07
N PRO A 131 -20.18 4.12 0.13
CA PRO A 131 -19.14 5.15 -0.08
C PRO A 131 -19.69 6.56 -0.28
N SER A 132 -20.85 6.73 -0.91
CA SER A 132 -21.51 8.03 -1.12
C SER A 132 -22.00 8.71 0.17
N GLU A 133 -22.13 7.95 1.26
CA GLU A 133 -22.60 8.44 2.56
C GLU A 133 -21.44 8.71 3.52
N MET A 134 -20.19 8.51 3.07
CA MET A 134 -18.99 8.54 3.89
C MET A 134 -18.10 9.73 3.57
N SER A 135 -17.47 10.30 4.61
CA SER A 135 -16.39 11.29 4.43
C SER A 135 -15.15 10.65 3.75
N GLY A 136 -14.27 11.47 3.18
CA GLY A 136 -13.02 10.98 2.56
C GLY A 136 -12.17 10.15 3.52
N GLY A 137 -12.05 10.57 4.79
CA GLY A 137 -11.32 9.80 5.79
C GLY A 137 -11.98 8.46 6.15
N GLN A 138 -13.32 8.40 6.17
CA GLN A 138 -14.05 7.14 6.37
C GLN A 138 -13.86 6.20 5.18
N GLN A 139 -13.92 6.74 3.95
CA GLN A 139 -13.67 5.95 2.73
C GLN A 139 -12.24 5.39 2.73
N GLN A 140 -11.26 6.19 3.13
CA GLN A 140 -9.87 5.74 3.24
C GLN A 140 -9.72 4.61 4.25
N ARG A 141 -10.28 4.75 5.46
CA ARG A 141 -10.26 3.70 6.48
C ARG A 141 -10.94 2.42 6.00
N ALA A 142 -12.04 2.53 5.26
CA ALA A 142 -12.68 1.38 4.62
C ALA A 142 -11.79 0.72 3.55
N ALA A 143 -11.07 1.50 2.75
CA ALA A 143 -10.12 0.98 1.77
C ALA A 143 -8.92 0.28 2.42
N LEU A 144 -8.41 0.83 3.53
CA LEU A 144 -7.39 0.18 4.36
C LEU A 144 -7.90 -1.15 4.92
N ALA A 145 -9.08 -1.17 5.54
CA ALA A 145 -9.71 -2.38 6.07
C ALA A 145 -9.85 -3.45 4.98
N ARG A 146 -10.33 -3.09 3.79
CA ARG A 146 -10.45 -3.99 2.64
C ARG A 146 -9.11 -4.59 2.21
N ALA A 147 -8.05 -3.77 2.21
CA ALA A 147 -6.71 -4.24 1.82
C ALA A 147 -6.09 -5.17 2.89
N MET A 148 -6.37 -4.91 4.18
CA MET A 148 -5.75 -5.61 5.30
C MET A 148 -6.49 -6.88 5.75
N VAL A 149 -7.83 -6.97 5.55
CA VAL A 149 -8.67 -8.07 6.07
C VAL A 149 -8.24 -9.46 5.60
N THR A 150 -7.59 -9.52 4.44
CA THR A 150 -7.05 -10.77 3.89
C THR A 150 -5.73 -11.18 4.52
N ASN A 151 -5.22 -10.39 5.48
CA ASN A 151 -3.92 -10.54 6.13
C ASN A 151 -2.77 -10.68 5.11
N PRO A 152 -2.57 -9.69 4.23
CA PRO A 152 -1.55 -9.77 3.19
C PRO A 152 -0.15 -9.72 3.80
N LYS A 153 0.82 -10.27 3.06
CA LYS A 153 2.25 -10.19 3.44
C LYS A 153 2.80 -8.78 3.40
N VAL A 154 2.30 -7.96 2.47
CA VAL A 154 2.73 -6.58 2.23
C VAL A 154 1.52 -5.69 1.97
N LEU A 155 1.54 -4.48 2.51
CA LEU A 155 0.57 -3.43 2.24
C LEU A 155 1.22 -2.34 1.39
N LEU A 156 0.60 -2.01 0.26
CA LEU A 156 1.01 -0.95 -0.64
C LEU A 156 0.04 0.21 -0.56
N LEU A 157 0.55 1.42 -0.33
CA LEU A 157 -0.22 2.64 -0.15
C LEU A 157 0.23 3.68 -1.19
N ASP A 158 -0.54 3.84 -2.27
CA ASP A 158 -0.22 4.74 -3.39
C ASP A 158 -0.88 6.10 -3.18
N GLU A 159 -0.14 7.06 -2.64
CA GLU A 159 -0.59 8.43 -2.28
C GLU A 159 -1.92 8.46 -1.51
N PRO A 160 -2.10 7.66 -0.44
CA PRO A 160 -3.41 7.45 0.17
C PRO A 160 -3.96 8.71 0.86
N LEU A 161 -3.14 9.71 1.15
CA LEU A 161 -3.51 10.92 1.89
C LEU A 161 -3.66 12.17 1.00
N SER A 162 -3.38 12.06 -0.30
CA SER A 162 -3.30 13.21 -1.22
C SER A 162 -4.62 14.00 -1.38
N ALA A 163 -5.77 13.34 -1.21
CA ALA A 163 -7.09 13.96 -1.37
C ALA A 163 -7.74 14.42 -0.05
N ILE A 164 -6.97 14.45 1.06
CA ILE A 164 -7.48 14.71 2.41
C ILE A 164 -7.02 16.08 2.90
N ASP A 165 -7.90 16.79 3.62
CA ASP A 165 -7.55 18.06 4.27
C ASP A 165 -6.46 17.88 5.35
N ALA A 166 -5.71 18.97 5.63
CA ALA A 166 -4.52 18.92 6.47
C ALA A 166 -4.79 18.43 7.92
N LEU A 167 -5.95 18.79 8.50
CA LEU A 167 -6.27 18.40 9.88
C LEU A 167 -6.55 16.91 9.99
N LEU A 168 -7.34 16.38 9.07
CA LEU A 168 -7.68 14.96 9.03
C LEU A 168 -6.48 14.11 8.60
N ARG A 169 -5.62 14.64 7.73
CA ARG A 169 -4.42 13.96 7.23
C ARG A 169 -3.50 13.52 8.37
N HIS A 170 -3.18 14.43 9.30
CA HIS A 170 -2.32 14.10 10.43
C HIS A 170 -2.90 12.97 11.31
N SER A 171 -4.18 13.02 11.61
CA SER A 171 -4.82 11.95 12.41
C SER A 171 -4.78 10.60 11.70
N LEU A 172 -4.93 10.59 10.38
CA LEU A 172 -4.86 9.36 9.57
C LEU A 172 -3.45 8.81 9.43
N GLN A 173 -2.42 9.67 9.37
CA GLN A 173 -1.01 9.23 9.43
C GLN A 173 -0.75 8.44 10.71
N VAL A 174 -1.12 9.01 11.85
CA VAL A 174 -0.97 8.35 13.16
C VAL A 174 -1.72 7.03 13.20
N GLU A 175 -2.95 7.01 12.68
CA GLU A 175 -3.79 5.81 12.65
C GLU A 175 -3.21 4.70 11.75
N ILE A 176 -2.79 5.04 10.53
CA ILE A 176 -2.15 4.09 9.60
C ILE A 176 -0.88 3.51 10.24
N ARG A 177 -0.05 4.36 10.84
CA ARG A 177 1.19 3.92 11.51
C ARG A 177 0.89 3.00 12.69
N ARG A 178 -0.09 3.35 13.53
CA ARG A 178 -0.56 2.53 14.65
C ARG A 178 -0.98 1.13 14.17
N ILE A 179 -1.85 1.07 13.17
CA ILE A 179 -2.36 -0.20 12.62
C ILE A 179 -1.22 -1.05 12.03
N GLN A 180 -0.30 -0.42 11.28
CA GLN A 180 0.85 -1.09 10.70
C GLN A 180 1.74 -1.72 11.78
N GLN A 181 1.98 -0.99 12.89
CA GLN A 181 2.78 -1.48 14.03
C GLN A 181 2.06 -2.60 14.80
N GLU A 182 0.77 -2.43 15.12
CA GLU A 182 -0.03 -3.43 15.83
C GLU A 182 -0.11 -4.77 15.08
N LEU A 183 -0.22 -4.71 13.75
CA LEU A 183 -0.26 -5.89 12.89
C LEU A 183 1.13 -6.38 12.47
N ASN A 184 2.20 -5.69 12.86
CA ASN A 184 3.59 -5.94 12.42
C ASN A 184 3.68 -6.15 10.90
N MET A 185 3.00 -5.29 10.15
CA MET A 185 2.82 -5.41 8.70
C MET A 185 3.95 -4.70 7.95
N THR A 186 4.53 -5.37 6.96
CA THR A 186 5.47 -4.70 6.04
C THR A 186 4.69 -3.82 5.09
N ALA A 187 5.07 -2.55 4.96
CA ALA A 187 4.34 -1.59 4.14
C ALA A 187 5.27 -0.74 3.27
N ILE A 188 4.82 -0.42 2.06
CA ILE A 188 5.44 0.60 1.21
C ILE A 188 4.42 1.73 1.00
N PHE A 189 4.81 2.92 1.40
CA PHE A 189 4.04 4.15 1.32
C PHE A 189 4.60 5.04 0.21
N VAL A 190 3.77 5.54 -0.67
CA VAL A 190 4.15 6.48 -1.72
C VAL A 190 3.60 7.85 -1.38
N THR A 191 4.45 8.85 -1.42
CA THR A 191 4.05 10.26 -1.26
C THR A 191 5.00 11.21 -2.00
N HIS A 192 4.56 12.44 -2.19
CA HIS A 192 5.39 13.57 -2.61
C HIS A 192 5.57 14.59 -1.47
N ASP A 193 4.96 14.33 -0.31
CA ASP A 193 4.99 15.19 0.88
C ASP A 193 6.12 14.72 1.82
N GLN A 194 7.05 15.62 2.13
CA GLN A 194 8.19 15.32 2.99
C GLN A 194 7.77 15.11 4.45
N ASP A 195 6.80 15.88 4.94
CA ASP A 195 6.31 15.76 6.32
C ASP A 195 5.66 14.39 6.55
N GLU A 196 4.89 13.89 5.57
CA GLU A 196 4.35 12.53 5.60
C GLU A 196 5.45 11.48 5.69
N ALA A 197 6.47 11.59 4.85
CA ALA A 197 7.59 10.66 4.82
C ALA A 197 8.35 10.65 6.16
N MET A 198 8.61 11.82 6.72
CA MET A 198 9.35 11.97 7.99
C MET A 198 8.60 11.39 9.19
N VAL A 199 7.27 11.54 9.23
CA VAL A 199 6.45 11.09 10.37
C VAL A 199 6.18 9.59 10.32
N MET A 200 6.00 9.03 9.13
CA MET A 200 5.50 7.66 8.99
C MET A 200 6.57 6.58 8.86
N SER A 201 7.76 6.92 8.35
CA SER A 201 8.69 5.93 7.81
C SER A 201 9.71 5.41 8.82
N ASP A 202 10.10 4.16 8.66
CA ASP A 202 11.34 3.62 9.24
C ASP A 202 12.53 3.93 8.31
N VAL A 203 12.31 3.91 6.99
CA VAL A 203 13.29 4.26 5.95
C VAL A 203 12.59 5.04 4.85
N ILE A 204 13.27 6.07 4.34
CA ILE A 204 12.83 6.87 3.20
C ILE A 204 13.76 6.61 2.01
N HIS A 205 13.19 6.29 0.86
CA HIS A 205 13.90 6.24 -0.41
C HIS A 205 13.48 7.42 -1.27
N LEU A 206 14.40 8.34 -1.50
CA LEU A 206 14.19 9.50 -2.37
C LEU A 206 14.33 9.06 -3.83
N MET A 207 13.24 9.18 -4.57
CA MET A 207 13.19 8.86 -6.01
C MET A 207 13.22 10.14 -6.84
N TYR A 208 14.11 10.16 -7.84
CA TYR A 208 14.17 11.23 -8.82
C TYR A 208 14.49 10.66 -10.20
N ASN A 209 13.75 11.10 -11.21
CA ASN A 209 13.97 10.74 -12.63
C ASN A 209 14.14 9.22 -12.89
N GLY A 210 13.37 8.41 -12.17
CA GLY A 210 13.36 6.95 -12.32
C GLY A 210 14.49 6.20 -11.60
N LYS A 211 15.19 6.85 -10.67
CA LYS A 211 16.27 6.27 -9.85
C LYS A 211 16.03 6.50 -8.36
N ILE A 212 16.66 5.69 -7.52
CA ILE A 212 16.82 5.97 -6.09
C ILE A 212 18.08 6.82 -5.94
N GLU A 213 17.93 8.04 -5.45
CA GLU A 213 19.05 8.97 -5.24
C GLU A 213 19.64 8.87 -3.84
N GLN A 214 18.79 8.61 -2.85
CA GLN A 214 19.18 8.49 -1.46
C GLN A 214 18.27 7.50 -0.73
N SER A 215 18.81 6.83 0.27
CA SER A 215 18.06 5.95 1.17
C SER A 215 18.59 6.17 2.58
N ALA A 216 17.74 6.60 3.51
CA ALA A 216 18.13 6.92 4.88
C ALA A 216 16.94 6.77 5.84
N ALA A 217 17.24 6.68 7.14
CA ALA A 217 16.24 6.86 8.18
C ALA A 217 15.77 8.35 8.19
N PRO A 218 14.53 8.65 8.65
CA PRO A 218 14.04 10.03 8.70
C PRO A 218 14.97 11.00 9.41
N THR A 219 15.69 10.56 10.42
CA THR A 219 16.65 11.39 11.20
C THR A 219 17.95 11.71 10.48
N GLU A 220 18.19 11.09 9.34
CA GLU A 220 19.44 11.20 8.55
C GLU A 220 19.19 11.79 7.15
N MET A 221 17.92 12.21 6.86
CA MET A 221 17.46 12.66 5.55
C MET A 221 17.68 14.20 5.27
#